data_872769e41b5b0ea9356c01668a93430f
#
_entry.id   872769e41b5b0ea9356c01668a93430f
#
_cell.length_a   1.000
_cell.length_b   1.000
_cell.length_c   1.000
_cell.angle_alpha   90.00
_cell.angle_beta   90.00
_cell.angle_gamma   90.00
#
_symmetry.space_group_name_H-M   'P 1'
#
loop_
_entity.id
_entity.type
_entity.pdbx_description
1 polymer ?
#
loop_
_entity_poly.entity_id
_entity_poly.type
_entity_poly.pdbx_seq_one_letter_code
_entity_poly.pdbx_strand_id
1 'polypeptide(L)'
;MAAKNNLIKTTDIQVTARELDFVTRFERNWEHLRDILGIMRPIKKQPGAILKSKYAEGTLESGNVGEGEEIPYSKFVVKEKEYAEMTIEKYAKAVSIEAIKDHGYENAVQMTDDEFLFQLQSMVTGRFYDYLNTGTLTATETTFQMALAMAKGLVENKFKTMHRTATGTVGFVNIMDVYEYLGAANITIQNQFGFQYIKDFMGFNTIFLLAETEIPRGRVIATPVENIVLYYVDPNESDFVRAGLVYTVSGETNLIGFHTQGNYNTAVSEAFAIMGLTLFAEYIDAIAVVDITDDTTLGTLTVTSAAGTGSGNTKITVE
;
A
#
# COMPACT_ATOMS: atom_id res chain seq x y z
N MET A 1 1.44 -26.81 -50.42
CA MET A 1 2.62 -25.90 -50.42
C MET A 1 3.22 -25.93 -49.03
N ALA A 2 4.52 -26.15 -48.92
CA ALA A 2 5.21 -26.06 -47.62
C ALA A 2 5.28 -24.59 -47.15
N ALA A 3 5.07 -24.35 -45.85
CA ALA A 3 5.22 -23.01 -45.26
C ALA A 3 6.65 -22.51 -45.47
N LYS A 4 6.80 -21.21 -45.71
CA LYS A 4 8.12 -20.57 -45.85
C LYS A 4 8.94 -20.78 -44.58
N ASN A 5 10.24 -21.09 -44.76
CA ASN A 5 11.19 -21.10 -43.64
C ASN A 5 11.20 -19.72 -42.93
N ASN A 6 11.22 -19.70 -41.60
CA ASN A 6 11.16 -18.52 -40.73
C ASN A 6 9.80 -17.80 -40.68
N LEU A 7 8.71 -18.49 -41.02
CA LEU A 7 7.37 -17.96 -40.70
C LEU A 7 7.05 -18.21 -39.22
N ILE A 8 6.75 -17.14 -38.49
CA ILE A 8 6.24 -17.23 -37.13
C ILE A 8 4.86 -17.89 -37.17
N LYS A 9 4.70 -19.04 -36.53
CA LYS A 9 3.45 -19.78 -36.45
C LYS A 9 2.78 -19.53 -35.11
N THR A 10 1.50 -19.83 -35.01
CA THR A 10 0.73 -19.72 -33.75
C THR A 10 1.38 -20.50 -32.59
N THR A 11 2.09 -21.61 -32.90
CA THR A 11 2.83 -22.42 -31.93
C THR A 11 4.10 -21.73 -31.37
N ASP A 12 4.57 -20.69 -32.03
CA ASP A 12 5.76 -19.93 -31.63
C ASP A 12 5.40 -18.78 -30.67
N ILE A 13 4.10 -18.53 -30.51
CA ILE A 13 3.57 -17.50 -29.59
C ILE A 13 2.97 -18.23 -28.39
N GLN A 14 3.66 -18.18 -27.26
CA GLN A 14 3.27 -18.86 -26.03
C GLN A 14 2.29 -18.04 -25.17
N VAL A 15 2.20 -16.72 -25.41
CA VAL A 15 1.34 -15.82 -24.65
C VAL A 15 -0.04 -15.75 -25.27
N THR A 16 -1.09 -15.96 -24.50
CA THR A 16 -2.47 -15.84 -24.95
C THR A 16 -2.93 -14.38 -24.95
N ALA A 17 -3.86 -14.03 -25.85
CA ALA A 17 -4.45 -12.69 -25.89
C ALA A 17 -5.12 -12.33 -24.54
N ARG A 18 -5.69 -13.31 -23.84
CA ARG A 18 -6.32 -13.16 -22.54
C ARG A 18 -5.29 -12.79 -21.47
N GLU A 19 -4.12 -13.41 -21.46
CA GLU A 19 -3.04 -13.08 -20.51
C GLU A 19 -2.52 -11.66 -20.72
N LEU A 20 -2.33 -11.23 -21.96
CA LEU A 20 -1.96 -9.86 -22.30
C LEU A 20 -3.01 -8.84 -21.84
N ASP A 21 -4.30 -9.19 -21.99
CA ASP A 21 -5.39 -8.34 -21.53
C ASP A 21 -5.45 -8.26 -20.00
N PHE A 22 -5.22 -9.36 -19.29
CA PHE A 22 -5.06 -9.37 -17.83
C PHE A 22 -3.96 -8.42 -17.38
N VAL A 23 -2.78 -8.56 -17.96
CA VAL A 23 -1.62 -7.73 -17.64
C VAL A 23 -1.92 -6.25 -17.91
N THR A 24 -2.47 -5.93 -19.09
CA THR A 24 -2.77 -4.54 -19.47
C THR A 24 -3.81 -3.90 -18.58
N ARG A 25 -4.85 -4.64 -18.17
CA ARG A 25 -5.88 -4.14 -17.24
C ARG A 25 -5.34 -3.98 -15.83
N PHE A 26 -4.53 -4.91 -15.38
CA PHE A 26 -3.87 -4.82 -14.09
C PHE A 26 -2.92 -3.63 -14.04
N GLU A 27 -2.13 -3.39 -15.09
CA GLU A 27 -1.23 -2.24 -15.20
C GLU A 27 -1.96 -0.89 -15.13
N ARG A 28 -3.09 -0.74 -15.82
CA ARG A 28 -3.86 0.52 -15.76
C ARG A 28 -4.28 0.91 -14.35
N ASN A 29 -4.69 -0.06 -13.58
CA ASN A 29 -5.06 0.17 -12.19
C ASN A 29 -3.82 0.19 -11.28
N TRP A 30 -2.73 -0.42 -11.73
CA TRP A 30 -1.43 -0.41 -11.07
C TRP A 30 -0.69 0.92 -11.22
N GLU A 31 -0.92 1.68 -12.29
CA GLU A 31 -0.40 3.07 -12.36
C GLU A 31 -0.87 3.90 -11.17
N HIS A 32 -2.07 3.64 -10.71
CA HIS A 32 -2.62 4.18 -9.50
C HIS A 32 -1.80 3.77 -8.25
N LEU A 33 -1.48 2.50 -8.10
CA LEU A 33 -0.61 2.01 -7.04
C LEU A 33 0.86 2.42 -7.26
N ARG A 34 1.30 2.58 -8.50
CA ARG A 34 2.67 3.01 -8.86
C ARG A 34 2.97 4.45 -8.45
N ASP A 35 2.01 5.34 -8.46
CA ASP A 35 2.18 6.70 -7.91
C ASP A 35 2.33 6.65 -6.38
N ILE A 36 1.61 5.74 -5.71
CA ILE A 36 1.88 5.38 -4.32
C ILE A 36 3.22 4.64 -4.22
N LEU A 37 3.55 3.76 -5.16
CA LEU A 37 4.82 3.04 -5.26
C LEU A 37 6.00 3.93 -5.66
N GLY A 38 5.78 5.11 -6.26
CA GLY A 38 6.80 6.14 -6.42
C GLY A 38 7.34 6.65 -5.09
N ILE A 39 6.62 6.35 -4.00
CA ILE A 39 7.04 6.54 -2.62
C ILE A 39 7.79 5.32 -2.09
N MET A 40 7.61 4.16 -2.72
CA MET A 40 8.25 2.89 -2.38
C MET A 40 9.44 2.60 -3.30
N ARG A 41 10.37 1.80 -2.79
CA ARG A 41 11.50 1.30 -3.54
C ARG A 41 11.33 -0.19 -3.80
N PRO A 42 10.96 -0.63 -5.02
CA PRO A 42 10.84 -2.05 -5.34
C PRO A 42 12.22 -2.71 -5.43
N ILE A 43 12.39 -3.85 -4.74
CA ILE A 43 13.63 -4.64 -4.75
C ILE A 43 13.30 -6.10 -4.97
N LYS A 44 13.86 -6.68 -6.04
CA LYS A 44 13.74 -8.11 -6.33
C LYS A 44 14.47 -8.96 -5.28
N LYS A 45 13.83 -10.02 -4.80
CA LYS A 45 14.39 -11.02 -3.90
C LYS A 45 14.07 -12.43 -4.38
N GLN A 46 14.89 -13.39 -3.95
CA GLN A 46 14.60 -14.81 -4.20
C GLN A 46 13.55 -15.32 -3.22
N PRO A 47 12.75 -16.33 -3.63
CA PRO A 47 11.80 -17.00 -2.73
C PRO A 47 12.54 -17.61 -1.53
N GLY A 48 11.91 -17.57 -0.35
CA GLY A 48 12.50 -18.09 0.89
C GLY A 48 13.61 -17.20 1.47
N ALA A 49 13.90 -16.03 0.89
CA ALA A 49 14.84 -15.10 1.47
C ALA A 49 14.29 -14.51 2.77
N ILE A 50 15.06 -14.63 3.85
CA ILE A 50 14.73 -13.99 5.13
C ILE A 50 15.12 -12.53 5.08
N LEU A 51 14.18 -11.64 5.32
CA LEU A 51 14.42 -10.20 5.37
C LEU A 51 15.05 -9.84 6.70
N LYS A 52 16.25 -9.28 6.67
CA LYS A 52 17.00 -8.87 7.85
C LYS A 52 17.42 -7.41 7.74
N SER A 53 17.22 -6.66 8.82
CA SER A 53 17.83 -5.34 8.99
C SER A 53 19.00 -5.44 9.96
N LYS A 54 20.09 -4.76 9.63
CA LYS A 54 21.27 -4.65 10.49
C LYS A 54 21.38 -3.23 10.99
N TYR A 55 21.54 -3.08 12.28
CA TYR A 55 21.76 -1.78 12.89
C TYR A 55 22.88 -1.87 13.94
N ALA A 56 23.61 -0.77 14.13
CA ALA A 56 24.67 -0.71 15.11
C ALA A 56 24.20 0.11 16.30
N GLU A 57 24.36 -0.43 17.49
CA GLU A 57 24.15 0.27 18.76
C GLU A 57 25.46 0.38 19.51
N GLY A 58 25.68 1.50 20.16
CA GLY A 58 26.85 1.73 21.00
C GLY A 58 26.87 3.14 21.52
N THR A 59 27.66 3.35 22.54
CA THR A 59 27.93 4.67 23.13
C THR A 59 29.38 5.04 22.89
N LEU A 60 29.55 6.32 22.60
CA LEU A 60 30.91 6.89 22.53
C LEU A 60 31.38 7.14 23.96
N GLU A 61 32.52 6.56 24.33
CA GLU A 61 33.16 6.85 25.61
C GLU A 61 33.77 8.26 25.61
N SER A 62 33.98 8.82 26.80
CA SER A 62 34.53 10.17 26.92
C SER A 62 35.96 10.24 26.38
N GLY A 63 36.15 11.08 25.37
CA GLY A 63 37.48 11.39 24.84
C GLY A 63 38.26 12.45 25.64
N ASN A 64 37.71 12.94 26.74
CA ASN A 64 38.38 13.92 27.58
C ASN A 64 39.26 13.20 28.62
N VAL A 65 40.45 12.83 28.16
CA VAL A 65 41.48 12.15 28.96
C VAL A 65 42.64 13.12 29.26
N GLY A 66 43.30 12.94 30.38
CA GLY A 66 44.46 13.72 30.73
C GLY A 66 45.70 13.40 29.88
N GLU A 67 46.72 14.26 29.99
CA GLU A 67 47.95 14.05 29.27
C GLU A 67 48.67 12.78 29.81
N GLY A 68 48.86 11.80 28.88
CA GLY A 68 49.46 10.49 29.20
C GLY A 68 48.49 9.44 29.70
N GLU A 69 47.19 9.73 29.78
CA GLU A 69 46.15 8.75 30.11
C GLU A 69 45.71 7.93 28.88
N GLU A 70 45.31 6.69 29.13
CA GLU A 70 44.82 5.78 28.05
C GLU A 70 43.41 6.19 27.60
N ILE A 71 43.23 6.29 26.25
CA ILE A 71 41.95 6.64 25.67
C ILE A 71 41.01 5.43 25.76
N PRO A 72 39.82 5.55 26.39
CA PRO A 72 38.88 4.43 26.49
C PRO A 72 38.28 4.05 25.13
N TYR A 73 38.18 2.74 24.86
CA TYR A 73 37.59 2.25 23.63
C TYR A 73 36.08 2.29 23.68
N SER A 74 35.47 2.96 22.68
CA SER A 74 34.02 2.91 22.45
C SER A 74 33.62 1.59 21.81
N LYS A 75 32.59 0.94 22.33
CA LYS A 75 32.10 -0.35 21.82
C LYS A 75 30.81 -0.17 21.03
N PHE A 76 30.83 -0.59 19.79
CA PHE A 76 29.66 -0.66 18.92
C PHE A 76 29.35 -2.11 18.59
N VAL A 77 28.07 -2.52 18.77
CA VAL A 77 27.60 -3.87 18.52
C VAL A 77 26.64 -3.83 17.34
N VAL A 78 26.89 -4.64 16.33
CA VAL A 78 25.96 -4.82 15.22
C VAL A 78 24.94 -5.85 15.61
N LYS A 79 23.66 -5.46 15.58
CA LYS A 79 22.52 -6.36 15.81
C LYS A 79 21.78 -6.60 14.52
N GLU A 80 21.20 -7.79 14.39
CA GLU A 80 20.29 -8.14 13.30
C GLU A 80 18.87 -8.24 13.84
N LYS A 81 17.92 -7.70 13.09
CA LYS A 81 16.49 -7.92 13.31
C LYS A 81 15.94 -8.68 12.11
N GLU A 82 15.44 -9.86 12.35
CA GLU A 82 14.74 -10.64 11.34
C GLU A 82 13.28 -10.18 11.27
N TYR A 83 12.73 -10.11 10.05
CA TYR A 83 11.36 -9.70 9.82
C TYR A 83 10.56 -10.90 9.32
N ALA A 84 10.23 -10.95 8.06
CA ALA A 84 9.43 -11.99 7.48
C ALA A 84 10.20 -12.75 6.40
N GLU A 85 9.85 -14.00 6.20
CA GLU A 85 10.29 -14.77 5.06
C GLU A 85 9.48 -14.38 3.82
N MET A 86 10.14 -14.32 2.67
CA MET A 86 9.48 -14.08 1.39
C MET A 86 8.67 -15.29 0.98
N THR A 87 7.36 -15.20 1.07
CA THR A 87 6.42 -16.25 0.67
C THR A 87 5.82 -15.95 -0.70
N ILE A 88 5.50 -17.02 -1.44
CA ILE A 88 4.81 -16.93 -2.72
C ILE A 88 3.34 -17.28 -2.51
N GLU A 89 2.48 -16.41 -2.95
CA GLU A 89 1.04 -16.61 -2.95
C GLU A 89 0.55 -16.96 -4.33
N LYS A 90 -0.42 -17.84 -4.37
CA LYS A 90 -0.96 -18.41 -5.60
C LYS A 90 -2.46 -18.31 -5.55
N TYR A 91 -3.04 -17.75 -6.59
CA TYR A 91 -4.47 -17.58 -6.75
C TYR A 91 -4.91 -18.26 -8.03
N ALA A 92 -6.04 -18.91 -7.99
CA ALA A 92 -6.62 -19.58 -9.15
C ALA A 92 -8.11 -19.34 -9.23
N LYS A 93 -8.61 -19.26 -10.44
CA LYS A 93 -10.02 -19.16 -10.78
C LYS A 93 -10.32 -20.15 -11.90
N ALA A 94 -11.42 -20.85 -11.82
CA ALA A 94 -11.86 -21.78 -12.86
C ALA A 94 -13.33 -21.53 -13.23
N VAL A 95 -13.66 -21.63 -14.51
CA VAL A 95 -15.02 -21.51 -15.03
C VAL A 95 -15.35 -22.76 -15.84
N SER A 96 -16.46 -23.43 -15.52
CA SER A 96 -16.88 -24.64 -16.18
C SER A 96 -17.43 -24.39 -17.59
N ILE A 97 -17.35 -25.41 -18.45
CA ILE A 97 -17.87 -25.32 -19.80
C ILE A 97 -19.40 -25.13 -19.81
N GLU A 98 -20.10 -25.68 -18.81
CA GLU A 98 -21.55 -25.53 -18.66
C GLU A 98 -21.91 -24.06 -18.37
N ALA A 99 -21.17 -23.40 -17.47
CA ALA A 99 -21.38 -21.98 -17.18
C ALA A 99 -21.12 -21.11 -18.42
N ILE A 100 -20.10 -21.42 -19.21
CA ILE A 100 -19.80 -20.71 -20.47
C ILE A 100 -20.91 -20.93 -21.48
N LYS A 101 -21.46 -22.15 -21.58
CA LYS A 101 -22.55 -22.47 -22.49
C LYS A 101 -23.85 -21.75 -22.10
N ASP A 102 -24.18 -21.74 -20.81
CA ASP A 102 -25.49 -21.22 -20.35
C ASP A 102 -25.51 -19.68 -20.25
N HIS A 103 -24.38 -19.06 -19.93
CA HIS A 103 -24.30 -17.60 -19.71
C HIS A 103 -23.47 -16.85 -20.76
N GLY A 104 -22.80 -17.53 -21.66
CA GLY A 104 -21.89 -16.96 -22.67
C GLY A 104 -20.50 -16.63 -22.09
N TYR A 105 -19.53 -16.51 -23.01
CA TYR A 105 -18.13 -16.26 -22.65
C TYR A 105 -17.94 -14.93 -21.90
N GLU A 106 -18.61 -13.86 -22.35
CA GLU A 106 -18.47 -12.53 -21.75
C GLU A 106 -18.91 -12.52 -20.28
N ASN A 107 -20.07 -13.09 -19.98
CA ASN A 107 -20.58 -13.11 -18.61
C ASN A 107 -19.85 -14.11 -17.72
N ALA A 108 -19.58 -15.31 -18.22
CA ALA A 108 -19.00 -16.38 -17.41
C ALA A 108 -17.48 -16.22 -17.21
N VAL A 109 -16.77 -15.66 -18.18
CA VAL A 109 -15.31 -15.57 -18.14
C VAL A 109 -14.85 -14.12 -17.93
N GLN A 110 -15.22 -13.18 -18.82
CA GLN A 110 -14.68 -11.82 -18.76
C GLN A 110 -15.10 -11.06 -17.51
N MET A 111 -16.39 -11.03 -17.16
CA MET A 111 -16.84 -10.34 -15.94
C MET A 111 -16.21 -10.92 -14.68
N THR A 112 -16.04 -12.24 -14.63
CA THR A 112 -15.40 -12.89 -13.50
C THR A 112 -13.88 -12.73 -13.52
N ASP A 113 -13.25 -12.50 -14.67
CA ASP A 113 -11.85 -12.10 -14.79
C ASP A 113 -11.64 -10.68 -14.25
N ASP A 114 -12.56 -9.76 -14.56
CA ASP A 114 -12.51 -8.38 -14.04
C ASP A 114 -12.60 -8.36 -12.52
N GLU A 115 -13.52 -9.14 -11.94
CA GLU A 115 -13.65 -9.24 -10.49
C GLU A 115 -12.41 -9.89 -9.86
N PHE A 116 -11.83 -10.92 -10.47
CA PHE A 116 -10.61 -11.54 -9.99
C PHE A 116 -9.44 -10.55 -9.96
N LEU A 117 -9.27 -9.74 -11.00
CA LEU A 117 -8.27 -8.67 -11.05
C LEU A 117 -8.52 -7.61 -9.97
N PHE A 118 -9.78 -7.18 -9.83
CA PHE A 118 -10.15 -6.19 -8.82
C PHE A 118 -9.82 -6.68 -7.40
N GLN A 119 -10.15 -7.93 -7.08
CA GLN A 119 -9.84 -8.52 -5.78
C GLN A 119 -8.33 -8.60 -5.52
N LEU A 120 -7.53 -8.97 -6.52
CA LEU A 120 -6.07 -8.99 -6.40
C LEU A 120 -5.50 -7.58 -6.14
N GLN A 121 -6.00 -6.58 -6.83
CA GLN A 121 -5.57 -5.19 -6.64
C GLN A 121 -5.95 -4.65 -5.27
N SER A 122 -7.20 -4.86 -4.87
CA SER A 122 -7.71 -4.46 -3.56
C SER A 122 -6.91 -5.09 -2.43
N MET A 123 -6.53 -6.36 -2.58
CA MET A 123 -5.71 -7.06 -1.59
C MET A 123 -4.30 -6.46 -1.47
N VAL A 124 -3.64 -6.15 -2.59
CA VAL A 124 -2.29 -5.54 -2.56
C VAL A 124 -2.35 -4.15 -1.93
N THR A 125 -3.35 -3.36 -2.31
CA THR A 125 -3.56 -2.01 -1.76
C THR A 125 -3.90 -2.07 -0.27
N GLY A 126 -4.78 -2.98 0.13
CA GLY A 126 -5.15 -3.19 1.54
C GLY A 126 -3.93 -3.54 2.40
N ARG A 127 -3.09 -4.46 1.95
CA ARG A 127 -1.84 -4.80 2.67
C ARG A 127 -0.89 -3.63 2.85
N PHE A 128 -0.82 -2.76 1.85
CA PHE A 128 -0.01 -1.55 1.97
C PHE A 128 -0.51 -0.63 3.07
N TYR A 129 -1.82 -0.38 3.12
CA TYR A 129 -2.39 0.46 4.16
C TYR A 129 -2.38 -0.21 5.53
N ASP A 130 -2.64 -1.50 5.61
CA ASP A 130 -2.49 -2.27 6.85
C ASP A 130 -1.06 -2.14 7.39
N TYR A 131 -0.08 -2.21 6.52
CA TYR A 131 1.32 -2.04 6.90
C TYR A 131 1.60 -0.61 7.40
N LEU A 132 1.09 0.43 6.74
CA LEU A 132 1.21 1.81 7.20
C LEU A 132 0.60 2.03 8.60
N ASN A 133 -0.50 1.34 8.90
CA ASN A 133 -1.15 1.39 10.21
C ASN A 133 -0.30 0.77 11.34
N THR A 134 0.78 0.04 11.03
CA THR A 134 1.71 -0.49 12.05
C THR A 134 2.72 0.55 12.55
N GLY A 135 2.63 1.80 12.11
CA GLY A 135 3.50 2.89 12.53
C GLY A 135 3.56 3.04 14.06
N THR A 136 4.76 3.31 14.56
CA THR A 136 5.05 3.35 16.00
C THR A 136 4.99 4.75 16.60
N LEU A 137 5.02 5.80 15.77
CA LEU A 137 4.86 7.18 16.20
C LEU A 137 3.38 7.52 16.28
N THR A 138 2.78 7.41 17.45
CA THR A 138 1.34 7.65 17.64
C THR A 138 1.08 8.94 18.41
N ALA A 139 0.04 9.67 18.02
CA ALA A 139 -0.49 10.81 18.73
C ALA A 139 -2.00 10.92 18.54
N THR A 140 -2.62 11.79 19.29
CA THR A 140 -4.06 12.07 19.20
C THR A 140 -4.25 13.58 19.18
N GLU A 141 -5.03 14.09 18.24
CA GLU A 141 -5.29 15.51 18.04
C GLU A 141 -6.79 15.77 17.86
N THR A 142 -7.20 17.02 18.02
CA THR A 142 -8.62 17.40 18.00
C THR A 142 -9.09 17.89 16.64
N THR A 143 -8.18 18.30 15.77
CA THR A 143 -8.53 18.84 14.44
C THR A 143 -7.66 18.22 13.35
N PHE A 144 -8.20 18.17 12.14
CA PHE A 144 -7.49 17.66 10.96
C PHE A 144 -6.15 18.36 10.71
N GLN A 145 -6.11 19.70 10.84
CA GLN A 145 -4.86 20.46 10.67
C GLN A 145 -3.83 20.13 11.72
N MET A 146 -4.24 20.02 12.98
CA MET A 146 -3.33 19.65 14.09
C MET A 146 -2.80 18.23 13.89
N ALA A 147 -3.65 17.30 13.48
CA ALA A 147 -3.25 15.93 13.20
C ALA A 147 -2.22 15.85 12.07
N LEU A 148 -2.41 16.59 10.97
CA LEU A 148 -1.41 16.69 9.90
C LEU A 148 -0.09 17.31 10.40
N ALA A 149 -0.16 18.41 11.12
CA ALA A 149 1.03 19.07 11.66
C ALA A 149 1.79 18.17 12.64
N MET A 150 1.07 17.47 13.50
CA MET A 150 1.64 16.53 14.46
C MET A 150 2.26 15.31 13.77
N ALA A 151 1.57 14.71 12.79
CA ALA A 151 2.10 13.58 12.04
C ALA A 151 3.43 13.91 11.35
N LYS A 152 3.52 15.07 10.70
CA LYS A 152 4.77 15.56 10.12
C LYS A 152 5.82 15.84 11.17
N GLY A 153 5.43 16.53 12.24
CA GLY A 153 6.34 16.90 13.35
C GLY A 153 6.97 15.66 14.00
N LEU A 154 6.21 14.58 14.20
CA LEU A 154 6.71 13.31 14.75
C LEU A 154 7.77 12.70 13.84
N VAL A 155 7.49 12.64 12.50
CA VAL A 155 8.45 12.12 11.53
C VAL A 155 9.73 12.94 11.52
N GLU A 156 9.64 14.26 11.39
CA GLU A 156 10.81 15.15 11.38
C GLU A 156 11.61 15.09 12.69
N ASN A 157 10.92 15.06 13.82
CA ASN A 157 11.57 14.95 15.14
C ASN A 157 12.36 13.65 15.25
N LYS A 158 11.78 12.54 14.79
CA LYS A 158 12.48 11.24 14.78
C LYS A 158 13.76 11.31 13.94
N PHE A 159 13.71 11.89 12.75
CA PHE A 159 14.89 12.04 11.89
C PHE A 159 15.94 12.96 12.51
N LYS A 160 15.53 14.07 13.11
CA LYS A 160 16.46 14.96 13.84
C LYS A 160 17.13 14.25 15.00
N THR A 161 16.39 13.44 15.76
CA THR A 161 16.95 12.63 16.86
C THR A 161 17.99 11.62 16.34
N MET A 162 17.81 11.10 15.13
CA MET A 162 18.79 10.23 14.48
C MET A 162 19.92 10.99 13.78
N HIS A 163 19.99 12.32 13.94
CA HIS A 163 20.91 13.21 13.20
C HIS A 163 20.85 13.05 11.68
N ARG A 164 19.64 12.82 11.15
CA ARG A 164 19.36 12.69 9.71
C ARG A 164 18.32 13.72 9.29
N THR A 165 18.22 13.94 7.97
CA THR A 165 17.21 14.82 7.38
C THR A 165 16.24 13.94 6.58
N ALA A 166 14.93 14.12 6.78
CA ALA A 166 13.93 13.48 5.93
C ALA A 166 13.95 14.17 4.55
N THR A 167 14.04 13.39 3.48
CA THR A 167 14.06 13.88 2.07
C THR A 167 12.69 14.38 1.59
N GLY A 168 11.68 14.25 2.41
CA GLY A 168 10.29 14.67 2.15
C GLY A 168 9.35 13.80 2.97
N THR A 169 8.14 14.26 3.15
CA THR A 169 7.10 13.54 3.89
C THR A 169 5.85 13.42 3.04
N VAL A 170 5.28 12.26 3.02
CA VAL A 170 4.01 11.94 2.36
C VAL A 170 2.97 11.64 3.41
N GLY A 171 1.76 12.16 3.20
CA GLY A 171 0.61 11.94 4.06
C GLY A 171 -0.45 11.08 3.38
N PHE A 172 -1.17 10.31 4.18
CA PHE A 172 -2.33 9.53 3.79
C PHE A 172 -3.49 9.89 4.70
N VAL A 173 -4.62 10.26 4.12
CA VAL A 173 -5.78 10.77 4.85
C VAL A 173 -7.08 10.26 4.24
N ASN A 174 -8.13 10.18 5.05
CA ASN A 174 -9.45 9.87 4.53
C ASN A 174 -10.01 11.06 3.72
N ILE A 175 -10.56 10.77 2.55
CA ILE A 175 -11.11 11.77 1.65
C ILE A 175 -12.24 12.59 2.31
N MET A 176 -13.06 11.96 3.16
CA MET A 176 -14.18 12.63 3.82
C MET A 176 -13.70 13.68 4.83
N ASP A 177 -12.61 13.40 5.55
CA ASP A 177 -12.02 14.33 6.52
C ASP A 177 -11.45 15.57 5.81
N VAL A 178 -10.90 15.36 4.60
CA VAL A 178 -10.42 16.46 3.76
C VAL A 178 -11.58 17.31 3.26
N TYR A 179 -12.67 16.71 2.76
CA TYR A 179 -13.84 17.48 2.30
C TYR A 179 -14.55 18.22 3.43
N GLU A 180 -14.61 17.63 4.61
CA GLU A 180 -15.13 18.30 5.80
C GLU A 180 -14.29 19.54 6.14
N TYR A 181 -12.96 19.40 6.11
CA TYR A 181 -12.06 20.52 6.28
C TYR A 181 -12.18 21.57 5.16
N LEU A 182 -12.30 21.13 3.89
CA LEU A 182 -12.46 22.02 2.74
C LEU A 182 -13.78 22.78 2.72
N GLY A 183 -14.84 22.22 3.32
CA GLY A 183 -16.10 22.92 3.53
C GLY A 183 -15.91 24.20 4.34
N ALA A 184 -14.85 24.29 5.13
CA ALA A 184 -14.47 25.45 5.94
C ALA A 184 -13.28 26.24 5.35
N ALA A 185 -12.57 25.73 4.33
CA ALA A 185 -11.33 26.33 3.81
C ALA A 185 -11.31 26.36 2.26
N ASN A 186 -10.64 27.35 1.70
CA ASN A 186 -10.52 27.56 0.24
C ASN A 186 -9.22 26.87 -0.28
N ILE A 187 -9.24 25.55 -0.49
CA ILE A 187 -8.11 24.79 -1.01
C ILE A 187 -8.52 24.05 -2.29
N THR A 188 -7.64 24.02 -3.28
CA THR A 188 -7.87 23.31 -4.54
C THR A 188 -7.34 21.87 -4.48
N ILE A 189 -8.21 20.91 -4.71
CA ILE A 189 -7.84 19.50 -4.88
C ILE A 189 -7.39 19.29 -6.33
N GLN A 190 -6.28 18.60 -6.50
CA GLN A 190 -5.75 18.20 -7.79
C GLN A 190 -6.08 16.73 -8.06
N ASN A 191 -6.39 16.41 -9.32
CA ASN A 191 -6.62 15.05 -9.78
C ASN A 191 -5.53 14.65 -10.78
N GLN A 192 -4.89 13.51 -10.56
CA GLN A 192 -3.97 12.91 -11.49
C GLN A 192 -4.12 11.39 -11.43
N PHE A 193 -4.24 10.72 -12.58
CA PHE A 193 -4.38 9.26 -12.70
C PHE A 193 -5.50 8.62 -11.86
N GLY A 194 -6.58 9.37 -11.62
CA GLY A 194 -7.72 8.88 -10.83
C GLY A 194 -7.62 9.10 -9.32
N PHE A 195 -6.48 9.61 -8.84
CA PHE A 195 -6.33 10.04 -7.44
C PHE A 195 -6.56 11.52 -7.24
N GLN A 196 -7.10 11.81 -6.08
CA GLN A 196 -7.11 13.14 -5.53
C GLN A 196 -5.93 13.29 -4.58
N TYR A 197 -5.15 14.33 -4.76
CA TYR A 197 -4.03 14.65 -3.90
C TYR A 197 -3.88 16.15 -3.72
N ILE A 198 -3.21 16.53 -2.65
CA ILE A 198 -2.87 17.92 -2.33
C ILE A 198 -1.34 18.00 -2.26
N LYS A 199 -0.74 18.87 -3.10
CA LYS A 199 0.70 19.13 -3.10
C LYS A 199 1.04 20.30 -2.20
N ASP A 200 2.22 20.24 -1.60
CA ASP A 200 2.85 21.34 -0.84
C ASP A 200 1.96 21.92 0.25
N PHE A 201 1.10 21.09 0.85
CA PHE A 201 0.24 21.49 1.94
C PHE A 201 0.88 21.20 3.29
N MET A 202 0.99 22.21 4.15
CA MET A 202 1.61 22.10 5.48
C MET A 202 3.02 21.49 5.47
N GLY A 203 3.74 21.63 4.33
CA GLY A 203 5.08 21.10 4.14
C GLY A 203 5.14 19.61 3.80
N PHE A 204 4.03 18.92 3.56
CA PHE A 204 4.01 17.62 2.92
C PHE A 204 4.30 17.76 1.43
N ASN A 205 5.08 16.85 0.87
CA ASN A 205 5.30 16.83 -0.58
C ASN A 205 4.02 16.43 -1.31
N THR A 206 3.32 15.44 -0.77
CA THR A 206 2.06 14.95 -1.33
C THR A 206 1.21 14.39 -0.18
N ILE A 207 -0.09 14.64 -0.23
CA ILE A 207 -1.07 14.02 0.65
C ILE A 207 -2.04 13.24 -0.24
N PHE A 208 -2.14 11.93 -0.02
CA PHE A 208 -3.05 11.05 -0.74
C PHE A 208 -4.39 10.99 -0.02
N LEU A 209 -5.45 11.13 -0.80
CA LEU A 209 -6.82 11.08 -0.34
C LEU A 209 -7.37 9.67 -0.62
N LEU A 210 -7.70 8.95 0.43
CA LEU A 210 -8.06 7.53 0.39
C LEU A 210 -9.52 7.32 0.78
N ALA A 211 -10.09 6.20 0.32
CA ALA A 211 -11.43 5.81 0.69
C ALA A 211 -11.48 5.27 2.14
N GLU A 212 -12.69 5.25 2.71
CA GLU A 212 -12.91 4.75 4.07
C GLU A 212 -12.55 3.26 4.24
N THR A 213 -12.60 2.50 3.15
CA THR A 213 -12.16 1.09 3.10
C THR A 213 -10.65 0.91 3.25
N GLU A 214 -9.87 1.95 2.97
CA GLU A 214 -8.42 1.94 2.99
C GLU A 214 -7.86 2.59 4.25
N ILE A 215 -8.43 3.71 4.65
CA ILE A 215 -8.07 4.42 5.87
C ILE A 215 -9.35 4.91 6.58
N PRO A 216 -9.55 4.57 7.86
CA PRO A 216 -10.73 5.01 8.59
C PRO A 216 -10.76 6.53 8.72
N ARG A 217 -11.95 7.09 8.88
CA ARG A 217 -12.12 8.51 9.21
C ARG A 217 -11.42 8.87 10.51
N GLY A 218 -10.95 10.10 10.58
CA GLY A 218 -10.27 10.60 11.75
C GLY A 218 -8.85 10.05 11.93
N ARG A 219 -8.23 9.52 10.89
CA ARG A 219 -6.84 9.01 10.93
C ARG A 219 -5.97 9.66 9.87
N VAL A 220 -4.80 10.09 10.30
CA VAL A 220 -3.74 10.66 9.45
C VAL A 220 -2.49 9.80 9.60
N ILE A 221 -1.93 9.34 8.49
CA ILE A 221 -0.68 8.60 8.48
C ILE A 221 0.37 9.41 7.70
N ALA A 222 1.58 9.49 8.24
CA ALA A 222 2.70 10.16 7.59
C ALA A 222 3.94 9.28 7.56
N THR A 223 4.63 9.26 6.44
CA THR A 223 5.89 8.53 6.26
C THR A 223 6.87 9.34 5.41
N PRO A 224 8.19 9.21 5.63
CA PRO A 224 9.16 9.76 4.69
C PRO A 224 9.06 9.12 3.31
N VAL A 225 9.41 9.88 2.29
CA VAL A 225 9.57 9.35 0.93
C VAL A 225 10.66 8.28 0.94
N GLU A 226 10.47 7.21 0.17
CA GLU A 226 11.38 6.05 0.05
C GLU A 226 11.62 5.25 1.34
N ASN A 227 10.88 5.53 2.41
CA ASN A 227 10.97 4.74 3.64
C ASN A 227 10.43 3.31 3.46
N ILE A 228 9.46 3.14 2.60
CA ILE A 228 8.82 1.85 2.37
C ILE A 228 9.50 1.14 1.21
N VAL A 229 10.01 -0.05 1.49
CA VAL A 229 10.63 -0.94 0.50
C VAL A 229 9.66 -2.06 0.20
N LEU A 230 9.37 -2.26 -1.08
CA LEU A 230 8.59 -3.39 -1.56
C LEU A 230 9.54 -4.48 -2.04
N TYR A 231 9.67 -5.55 -1.29
CA TYR A 231 10.35 -6.74 -1.76
C TYR A 231 9.41 -7.60 -2.59
N TYR A 232 9.87 -8.06 -3.73
CA TYR A 232 9.07 -8.92 -4.59
C TYR A 232 9.87 -10.08 -5.16
N VAL A 233 9.15 -11.17 -5.48
CA VAL A 233 9.68 -12.34 -6.19
C VAL A 233 9.26 -12.22 -7.66
N ASP A 234 10.22 -12.37 -8.56
CA ASP A 234 9.94 -12.38 -10.01
C ASP A 234 9.22 -13.68 -10.37
N PRO A 235 7.99 -13.62 -10.93
CA PRO A 235 7.26 -14.81 -11.35
C PRO A 235 7.95 -15.64 -12.45
N ASN A 236 8.88 -15.04 -13.20
CA ASN A 236 9.65 -15.70 -14.24
C ASN A 236 11.11 -15.99 -13.81
N GLU A 237 11.31 -16.32 -12.55
CA GLU A 237 12.62 -16.78 -12.10
C GLU A 237 13.06 -18.06 -12.82
N SER A 238 14.35 -18.20 -13.05
CA SER A 238 14.93 -19.28 -13.86
C SER A 238 14.48 -20.68 -13.43
N ASP A 239 14.27 -20.90 -12.15
CA ASP A 239 13.86 -22.21 -11.62
C ASP A 239 12.38 -22.52 -11.91
N PHE A 240 11.51 -21.50 -11.92
CA PHE A 240 10.12 -21.67 -12.31
C PHE A 240 9.99 -21.98 -13.80
N VAL A 241 10.72 -21.25 -14.62
CA VAL A 241 10.75 -21.49 -16.09
C VAL A 241 11.30 -22.91 -16.40
N ARG A 242 12.34 -23.35 -15.72
CA ARG A 242 12.88 -24.71 -15.85
C ARG A 242 11.89 -25.80 -15.42
N ALA A 243 11.01 -25.49 -14.47
CA ALA A 243 9.93 -26.37 -14.05
C ALA A 243 8.72 -26.33 -15.01
N GLY A 244 8.78 -25.56 -16.09
CA GLY A 244 7.67 -25.40 -17.04
C GLY A 244 6.59 -24.42 -16.58
N LEU A 245 6.81 -23.66 -15.53
CA LEU A 245 5.91 -22.65 -15.02
C LEU A 245 6.29 -21.29 -15.60
N VAL A 246 5.65 -20.92 -16.71
CA VAL A 246 5.88 -19.64 -17.39
C VAL A 246 4.66 -18.76 -17.18
N TYR A 247 4.90 -17.55 -16.69
CA TYR A 247 3.87 -16.56 -16.43
C TYR A 247 4.06 -15.33 -17.32
N THR A 248 2.97 -14.78 -17.79
CA THR A 248 2.97 -13.46 -18.44
C THR A 248 3.01 -12.39 -17.38
N VAL A 249 4.00 -11.53 -17.43
CA VAL A 249 4.25 -10.46 -16.45
C VAL A 249 4.14 -9.11 -17.11
N SER A 250 3.83 -8.08 -16.31
CA SER A 250 3.84 -6.70 -16.78
C SER A 250 5.26 -6.16 -16.95
N GLY A 251 5.44 -5.29 -17.97
CA GLY A 251 6.71 -4.97 -18.57
C GLY A 251 7.78 -4.27 -17.71
N GLU A 252 7.41 -3.52 -16.66
CA GLU A 252 8.41 -2.75 -15.92
C GLU A 252 8.70 -3.30 -14.50
N THR A 253 7.73 -3.90 -13.84
CA THR A 253 7.87 -4.25 -12.43
C THR A 253 7.88 -5.75 -12.14
N ASN A 254 7.40 -6.60 -13.03
CA ASN A 254 7.33 -8.08 -12.86
C ASN A 254 6.80 -8.53 -11.48
N LEU A 255 5.86 -7.77 -10.90
CA LEU A 255 5.40 -8.01 -9.54
C LEU A 255 4.40 -9.17 -9.45
N ILE A 256 3.58 -9.34 -10.50
CA ILE A 256 2.55 -10.37 -10.59
C ILE A 256 2.67 -11.08 -11.91
N GLY A 257 2.58 -12.39 -11.88
CA GLY A 257 2.53 -13.23 -13.07
C GLY A 257 1.14 -13.80 -13.28
N PHE A 258 0.66 -13.79 -14.53
CA PHE A 258 -0.60 -14.37 -14.93
C PHE A 258 -0.40 -15.52 -15.92
N HIS A 259 -1.21 -16.56 -15.79
CA HIS A 259 -1.27 -17.67 -16.74
C HIS A 259 -2.71 -18.14 -16.91
N THR A 260 -3.10 -18.45 -18.15
CA THR A 260 -4.43 -18.98 -18.45
C THR A 260 -4.33 -20.25 -19.28
N GLN A 261 -5.13 -21.25 -18.92
CA GLN A 261 -5.17 -22.51 -19.65
C GLN A 261 -6.56 -23.13 -19.65
N GLY A 262 -6.79 -24.03 -20.59
CA GLY A 262 -7.94 -24.94 -20.57
C GLY A 262 -7.55 -26.28 -19.93
N ASN A 263 -8.31 -26.73 -18.96
CA ASN A 263 -8.14 -28.06 -18.38
C ASN A 263 -9.16 -29.04 -18.96
N TYR A 264 -8.68 -29.91 -19.81
CA TYR A 264 -9.53 -30.89 -20.49
C TYR A 264 -10.04 -32.00 -19.62
N ASN A 265 -9.32 -32.32 -18.50
CA ASN A 265 -9.74 -33.38 -17.58
C ASN A 265 -10.99 -33.00 -16.80
N THR A 266 -11.15 -31.72 -16.53
CA THR A 266 -12.29 -31.17 -15.76
C THR A 266 -13.21 -30.31 -16.59
N ALA A 267 -12.90 -30.10 -17.89
CA ALA A 267 -13.64 -29.25 -18.82
C ALA A 267 -13.88 -27.83 -18.29
N VAL A 268 -12.80 -27.19 -17.78
CA VAL A 268 -12.84 -25.82 -17.22
C VAL A 268 -11.82 -24.92 -17.91
N SER A 269 -12.12 -23.62 -17.92
CA SER A 269 -11.16 -22.56 -18.26
C SER A 269 -10.56 -22.00 -16.97
N GLU A 270 -9.25 -22.11 -16.81
CA GLU A 270 -8.52 -21.73 -15.63
C GLU A 270 -7.74 -20.44 -15.85
N ALA A 271 -7.66 -19.60 -14.80
CA ALA A 271 -6.78 -18.45 -14.72
C ALA A 271 -6.01 -18.53 -13.41
N PHE A 272 -4.71 -18.29 -13.49
CA PHE A 272 -3.79 -18.33 -12.36
C PHE A 272 -3.11 -16.98 -12.19
N ALA A 273 -2.93 -16.57 -10.94
CA ALA A 273 -2.08 -15.44 -10.60
C ALA A 273 -1.07 -15.87 -9.52
N ILE A 274 0.17 -15.43 -9.67
CA ILE A 274 1.24 -15.67 -8.72
C ILE A 274 1.85 -14.35 -8.31
N MET A 275 2.06 -14.16 -7.00
CA MET A 275 2.77 -13.02 -6.47
C MET A 275 3.56 -13.38 -5.23
N GLY A 276 4.67 -12.70 -5.03
CA GLY A 276 5.42 -12.76 -3.78
C GLY A 276 5.78 -11.34 -3.39
N LEU A 277 4.97 -10.73 -2.53
CA LEU A 277 5.11 -9.34 -2.13
C LEU A 277 5.26 -9.23 -0.62
N THR A 278 6.29 -8.52 -0.17
CA THR A 278 6.46 -8.20 1.25
C THR A 278 6.87 -6.74 1.40
N LEU A 279 6.15 -6.02 2.23
CA LEU A 279 6.44 -4.64 2.56
C LEU A 279 7.36 -4.55 3.76
N PHE A 280 8.28 -3.62 3.69
CA PHE A 280 9.25 -3.37 4.73
C PHE A 280 9.51 -1.87 4.85
N ALA A 281 9.53 -1.34 6.06
CA ALA A 281 9.97 0.02 6.29
C ALA A 281 11.44 0.02 6.75
N GLU A 282 12.28 0.76 6.06
CA GLU A 282 13.68 0.94 6.45
C GLU A 282 13.77 1.53 7.85
N TYR A 283 12.88 2.47 8.14
CA TYR A 283 12.70 3.08 9.46
C TYR A 283 11.24 2.92 9.90
N ILE A 284 10.90 1.78 10.49
CA ILE A 284 9.53 1.53 10.99
C ILE A 284 9.12 2.55 12.05
N ASP A 285 10.09 2.98 12.85
CA ASP A 285 9.91 4.03 13.87
C ASP A 285 9.70 5.44 13.27
N ALA A 286 9.68 5.59 11.95
CA ALA A 286 9.44 6.85 11.27
C ALA A 286 8.08 6.91 10.55
N ILE A 287 7.20 5.94 10.79
CA ILE A 287 5.81 6.01 10.34
C ILE A 287 4.98 6.57 11.50
N ALA A 288 4.34 7.71 11.26
CA ALA A 288 3.46 8.35 12.23
C ALA A 288 2.00 8.05 11.92
N VAL A 289 1.24 7.66 12.94
CA VAL A 289 -0.20 7.44 12.90
C VAL A 289 -0.84 8.36 13.93
N VAL A 290 -1.63 9.31 13.48
CA VAL A 290 -2.30 10.29 14.35
C VAL A 290 -3.79 10.14 14.21
N ASP A 291 -4.47 9.87 15.31
CA ASP A 291 -5.91 9.78 15.36
C ASP A 291 -6.51 11.15 15.74
N ILE A 292 -7.59 11.52 15.07
CA ILE A 292 -8.38 12.72 15.38
C ILE A 292 -9.50 12.26 16.31
N THR A 293 -9.47 12.74 17.54
CA THR A 293 -10.62 12.59 18.45
C THR A 293 -11.46 13.83 18.33
N ASP A 294 -12.69 13.67 17.88
CA ASP A 294 -13.67 14.73 18.04
C ASP A 294 -13.74 15.07 19.53
N ASP A 295 -13.39 16.29 19.88
CA ASP A 295 -13.64 16.80 21.22
C ASP A 295 -15.16 17.06 21.34
N THR A 296 -15.93 15.97 21.36
CA THR A 296 -17.38 15.98 21.66
C THR A 296 -17.65 16.27 23.14
N THR A 297 -16.76 17.01 23.80
CA THR A 297 -17.10 17.68 25.07
C THR A 297 -17.89 18.97 24.84
N LEU A 298 -18.15 19.36 23.60
CA LEU A 298 -19.25 20.26 23.29
C LEU A 298 -20.55 19.47 23.36
N GLY A 299 -21.16 19.52 24.55
CA GLY A 299 -22.38 18.91 25.00
C GLY A 299 -23.29 18.25 23.98
N THR A 300 -23.57 16.99 24.21
CA THR A 300 -24.66 16.27 23.56
C THR A 300 -25.94 17.09 23.70
N LEU A 301 -26.39 17.70 22.58
CA LEU A 301 -27.74 18.32 22.53
C LEU A 301 -28.78 17.22 22.71
N THR A 302 -29.12 16.93 23.96
CA THR A 302 -30.22 16.03 24.28
C THR A 302 -31.50 16.82 24.09
N VAL A 303 -32.14 16.69 22.93
CA VAL A 303 -33.51 17.17 22.73
C VAL A 303 -34.46 16.22 23.49
N THR A 304 -34.75 16.54 24.72
CA THR A 304 -35.80 15.87 25.47
C THR A 304 -37.14 16.43 25.01
N SER A 305 -37.84 15.74 24.13
CA SER A 305 -39.23 16.03 23.83
C SER A 305 -40.07 15.61 25.06
N ALA A 306 -40.45 16.57 25.88
CA ALA A 306 -41.48 16.34 26.89
C ALA A 306 -42.82 16.17 26.17
N ALA A 307 -43.32 14.94 26.14
CA ALA A 307 -44.71 14.66 25.79
C ALA A 307 -45.63 15.24 26.90
N GLY A 308 -45.98 16.48 26.73
CA GLY A 308 -46.92 17.20 27.58
C GLY A 308 -48.00 17.84 26.71
N THR A 309 -49.21 17.45 26.89
CA THR A 309 -50.43 18.04 26.32
C THR A 309 -50.45 19.55 26.54
N GLY A 310 -50.34 20.31 25.45
CA GLY A 310 -50.72 21.73 25.45
C GLY A 310 -49.55 22.67 25.10
N SER A 311 -49.74 23.32 23.93
CA SER A 311 -49.19 24.61 23.51
C SER A 311 -47.71 24.92 23.78
N GLY A 312 -46.90 24.68 22.80
CA GLY A 312 -45.74 25.41 22.34
C GLY A 312 -44.87 26.21 23.30
N ASN A 313 -43.81 25.59 23.81
CA ASN A 313 -42.52 26.28 23.98
C ASN A 313 -41.43 25.24 24.13
N THR A 314 -40.59 25.14 23.12
CA THR A 314 -39.37 24.35 23.17
C THR A 314 -38.33 25.14 23.95
N LYS A 315 -37.98 24.70 25.15
CA LYS A 315 -36.88 25.29 25.95
C LYS A 315 -35.59 24.54 25.60
N ILE A 316 -34.69 25.23 25.00
CA ILE A 316 -33.32 24.71 24.75
C ILE A 316 -32.46 25.11 25.97
N THR A 317 -31.96 24.13 26.70
CA THR A 317 -30.98 24.34 27.78
C THR A 317 -29.66 23.80 27.31
N VAL A 318 -28.62 24.63 27.30
CA VAL A 318 -27.24 24.26 27.03
C VAL A 318 -26.58 24.13 28.41
N GLU A 319 -26.08 22.95 28.75
CA GLU A 319 -25.14 22.72 29.86
C GLU A 319 -23.75 22.49 29.30
#